data_fbb1cdc912bcf889e6b9a52d79055ddf
#
_entry.id   fbb1cdc912bcf889e6b9a52d79055ddf
#
_cell.length_a   1.000
_cell.length_b   1.000
_cell.length_c   1.000
_cell.angle_alpha   90.00
_cell.angle_beta   90.00
_cell.angle_gamma   90.00
#
_symmetry.space_group_name_H-M   'P 1'
#
loop_
_entity.id
_entity.type
_entity.pdbx_description
1 polymer ?
#
loop_
_entity_poly.entity_id
_entity_poly.type
_entity_poly.pdbx_seq_one_letter_code
_entity_poly.pdbx_strand_id
1 'polypeptide(L)'
;MLLILTGPPGAGKTTVGEIVASESPLSACIHSDWFWTTIVNGHIPPWERAADAQNRAVIRAATAAGVRMANAGFTVVLDGILGPWHFGPLREELEQCTAPVRYAVLRPDGDTCLARARGRVLESPQHRDALTDEGPIRHMWEQFHDLGPIEEFVIDNSAIDPLATAMLVRKRMTAGDLGFPALDL
;
A
#
# COMPACT_ATOMS: atom_id res chain seq x y z
N MET A 1 10.91 -8.63 -8.69
CA MET A 1 10.05 -7.46 -8.97
C MET A 1 9.44 -6.97 -7.66
N LEU A 2 9.32 -5.65 -7.47
CA LEU A 2 8.65 -5.04 -6.30
C LEU A 2 7.44 -4.21 -6.77
N LEU A 3 6.24 -4.58 -6.34
CA LEU A 3 5.03 -3.77 -6.50
C LEU A 3 4.73 -3.06 -5.17
N ILE A 4 4.67 -1.74 -5.19
CA ILE A 4 4.12 -0.93 -4.10
C ILE A 4 2.64 -0.74 -4.39
N LEU A 5 1.78 -1.31 -3.54
CA LEU A 5 0.33 -1.26 -3.67
C LEU A 5 -0.26 -0.39 -2.55
N THR A 6 -0.68 0.79 -2.89
CA THR A 6 -1.17 1.79 -1.93
C THR A 6 -2.63 2.17 -2.14
N GLY A 7 -3.15 2.98 -1.24
CA GLY A 7 -4.53 3.49 -1.26
C GLY A 7 -5.07 3.72 0.15
N PRO A 8 -6.25 4.32 0.30
CA PRO A 8 -6.86 4.60 1.59
C PRO A 8 -7.24 3.33 2.36
N PRO A 9 -7.58 3.44 3.65
CA PRO A 9 -8.18 2.35 4.42
C PRO A 9 -9.43 1.81 3.71
N GLY A 10 -9.63 0.49 3.71
CA GLY A 10 -10.76 -0.13 3.01
C GLY A 10 -10.60 -0.28 1.49
N ALA A 11 -9.51 0.19 0.88
CA ALA A 11 -9.28 0.06 -0.58
C ALA A 11 -9.08 -1.39 -1.08
N GLY A 12 -8.86 -2.35 -0.17
CA GLY A 12 -8.67 -3.76 -0.53
C GLY A 12 -7.20 -4.14 -0.83
N LYS A 13 -6.24 -3.30 -0.46
CA LYS A 13 -4.80 -3.49 -0.74
C LYS A 13 -4.29 -4.87 -0.35
N THR A 14 -4.52 -5.28 0.89
CA THR A 14 -4.05 -6.56 1.44
C THR A 14 -4.59 -7.74 0.63
N THR A 15 -5.91 -7.79 0.44
CA THR A 15 -6.55 -8.89 -0.31
C THR A 15 -6.07 -8.95 -1.76
N VAL A 16 -6.02 -7.79 -2.43
CA VAL A 16 -5.55 -7.72 -3.83
C VAL A 16 -4.06 -8.05 -3.92
N GLY A 17 -3.25 -7.55 -2.97
CA GLY A 17 -1.82 -7.82 -2.90
C GLY A 17 -1.49 -9.30 -2.73
N GLU A 18 -2.20 -9.99 -1.86
CA GLU A 18 -2.06 -11.43 -1.66
C GLU A 18 -2.43 -12.22 -2.92
N ILE A 19 -3.53 -11.86 -3.61
CA ILE A 19 -3.91 -12.48 -4.88
C ILE A 19 -2.82 -12.25 -5.94
N VAL A 20 -2.33 -11.02 -6.10
CA VAL A 20 -1.25 -10.71 -7.07
C VAL A 20 0.01 -11.51 -6.75
N ALA A 21 0.39 -11.61 -5.48
CA ALA A 21 1.57 -12.36 -5.06
C ALA A 21 1.41 -13.86 -5.30
N SER A 22 0.24 -14.44 -5.00
CA SER A 22 -0.02 -15.89 -5.05
C SER A 22 0.14 -16.49 -6.44
N GLU A 23 0.09 -15.69 -7.49
CA GLU A 23 0.24 -16.17 -8.87
C GLU A 23 1.72 -16.33 -9.32
N SER A 24 2.67 -15.96 -8.48
CA SER A 24 4.10 -16.15 -8.75
C SER A 24 4.64 -17.30 -7.89
N PRO A 25 5.43 -18.21 -8.47
CA PRO A 25 5.93 -19.39 -7.75
C PRO A 25 6.89 -19.03 -6.61
N LEU A 26 7.51 -17.85 -6.66
CA LEU A 26 8.37 -17.31 -5.63
C LEU A 26 7.94 -15.88 -5.34
N SER A 27 7.18 -15.70 -4.28
CA SER A 27 6.56 -14.41 -3.97
C SER A 27 6.47 -14.13 -2.47
N ALA A 28 6.24 -12.87 -2.14
CA ALA A 28 5.97 -12.40 -0.79
C ALA A 28 4.99 -11.22 -0.82
N CYS A 29 4.12 -11.16 0.18
CA CYS A 29 3.29 -9.98 0.46
C CYS A 29 3.74 -9.41 1.80
N ILE A 30 4.19 -8.16 1.80
CA ILE A 30 4.67 -7.44 2.97
C ILE A 30 3.65 -6.37 3.31
N HIS A 31 3.03 -6.50 4.48
CA HIS A 31 2.10 -5.51 4.99
C HIS A 31 2.88 -4.49 5.82
N SER A 32 2.96 -3.24 5.34
CA SER A 32 3.73 -2.20 6.05
C SER A 32 3.21 -1.98 7.48
N ASP A 33 1.91 -2.14 7.70
CA ASP A 33 1.27 -1.95 9.00
C ASP A 33 1.87 -2.86 10.10
N TRP A 34 2.38 -4.04 9.74
CA TRP A 34 3.06 -4.92 10.70
C TRP A 34 4.31 -4.30 11.29
N PHE A 35 4.99 -3.43 10.58
CA PHE A 35 6.20 -2.77 11.08
C PHE A 35 5.89 -1.79 12.21
N TRP A 36 4.72 -1.12 12.18
CA TRP A 36 4.28 -0.31 13.32
C TRP A 36 4.00 -1.14 14.56
N THR A 37 3.46 -2.35 14.40
CA THR A 37 3.19 -3.25 15.54
C THR A 37 4.44 -3.82 16.19
N THR A 38 5.61 -3.70 15.57
CA THR A 38 6.90 -4.09 16.16
C THR A 38 7.44 -3.07 17.18
N ILE A 39 6.86 -1.88 17.24
CA ILE A 39 7.28 -0.84 18.18
C ILE A 39 6.76 -1.18 19.58
N VAL A 40 7.63 -1.64 20.47
CA VAL A 40 7.27 -2.07 21.83
C VAL A 40 7.05 -0.89 22.76
N ASN A 41 7.88 0.16 22.63
CA ASN A 41 7.81 1.36 23.47
C ASN A 41 7.93 2.62 22.60
N GLY A 42 7.24 3.67 22.99
CA GLY A 42 7.30 4.97 22.31
C GLY A 42 6.50 5.03 21.01
N HIS A 43 5.57 4.09 20.81
CA HIS A 43 4.65 4.15 19.65
C HIS A 43 3.82 5.45 19.71
N ILE A 44 3.82 6.17 18.59
CA ILE A 44 3.00 7.34 18.35
C ILE A 44 2.02 7.00 17.23
N PRO A 45 0.72 7.29 17.37
CA PRO A 45 -0.25 7.05 16.30
C PRO A 45 0.23 7.65 14.96
N PRO A 46 0.26 6.88 13.85
CA PRO A 46 0.88 7.31 12.59
C PRO A 46 0.30 8.60 11.99
N TRP A 47 -0.92 8.95 12.34
CA TRP A 47 -1.60 10.16 11.87
C TRP A 47 -1.25 11.43 12.69
N GLU A 48 -0.53 11.30 13.77
CA GLU A 48 -0.06 12.43 14.56
C GLU A 48 1.19 13.05 13.93
N ARG A 49 1.26 14.37 13.92
CA ARG A 49 2.43 15.09 13.42
C ARG A 49 3.74 14.70 14.13
N ALA A 50 3.64 14.34 15.39
CA ALA A 50 4.80 13.89 16.18
C ALA A 50 5.37 12.55 15.70
N ALA A 51 4.60 11.77 14.95
CA ALA A 51 5.01 10.45 14.43
C ALA A 51 5.89 10.54 13.16
N ASP A 52 6.17 11.70 12.61
CA ASP A 52 6.87 11.82 11.31
C ASP A 52 8.19 11.03 11.28
N ALA A 53 9.05 11.21 12.26
CA ALA A 53 10.32 10.48 12.33
C ALA A 53 10.12 8.96 12.47
N GLN A 54 9.13 8.52 13.26
CA GLN A 54 8.75 7.13 13.41
C GLN A 54 8.22 6.56 12.09
N ASN A 55 7.32 7.27 11.42
CA ASN A 55 6.74 6.85 10.15
C ASN A 55 7.80 6.70 9.07
N ARG A 56 8.72 7.65 8.95
CA ARG A 56 9.87 7.55 8.03
C ARG A 56 10.71 6.30 8.31
N ALA A 57 11.04 6.02 9.57
CA ALA A 57 11.84 4.85 9.95
C ALA A 57 11.11 3.54 9.62
N VAL A 58 9.82 3.46 9.93
CA VAL A 58 8.99 2.28 9.67
C VAL A 58 8.84 2.03 8.16
N ILE A 59 8.54 3.07 7.38
CA ILE A 59 8.39 2.96 5.92
C ILE A 59 9.71 2.51 5.29
N ARG A 60 10.82 3.08 5.70
CA ARG A 60 12.15 2.64 5.24
C ARG A 60 12.41 1.17 5.55
N ALA A 61 12.13 0.73 6.78
CA ALA A 61 12.32 -0.66 7.18
C ALA A 61 11.48 -1.64 6.34
N ALA A 62 10.19 -1.33 6.14
CA ALA A 62 9.30 -2.13 5.31
C ALA A 62 9.75 -2.17 3.84
N THR A 63 10.16 -1.01 3.30
CA THR A 63 10.66 -0.90 1.92
C THR A 63 11.97 -1.66 1.74
N ALA A 64 12.91 -1.53 2.67
CA ALA A 64 14.18 -2.25 2.65
C ALA A 64 13.98 -3.77 2.65
N ALA A 65 13.03 -4.28 3.45
CA ALA A 65 12.67 -5.69 3.43
C ALA A 65 12.18 -6.13 2.05
N GLY A 66 11.27 -5.34 1.43
CA GLY A 66 10.77 -5.59 0.09
C GLY A 66 11.86 -5.58 -0.97
N VAL A 67 12.76 -4.59 -0.92
CA VAL A 67 13.91 -4.46 -1.83
C VAL A 67 14.84 -5.69 -1.72
N ARG A 68 15.17 -6.13 -0.51
CA ARG A 68 16.04 -7.29 -0.29
C ARG A 68 15.45 -8.56 -0.89
N MET A 69 14.16 -8.81 -0.67
CA MET A 69 13.48 -9.97 -1.24
C MET A 69 13.36 -9.87 -2.77
N ALA A 70 13.02 -8.69 -3.30
CA ALA A 70 12.92 -8.49 -4.75
C ALA A 70 14.27 -8.70 -5.46
N ASN A 71 15.37 -8.21 -4.88
CA ASN A 71 16.73 -8.44 -5.39
C ASN A 71 17.15 -9.90 -5.30
N ALA A 72 16.59 -10.68 -4.37
CA ALA A 72 16.77 -12.14 -4.28
C ALA A 72 15.86 -12.93 -5.24
N GLY A 73 15.13 -12.26 -6.14
CA GLY A 73 14.33 -12.91 -7.19
C GLY A 73 12.85 -13.11 -6.84
N PHE A 74 12.39 -12.68 -5.67
CA PHE A 74 10.97 -12.76 -5.35
C PHE A 74 10.13 -11.75 -6.15
N THR A 75 8.90 -12.13 -6.45
CA THR A 75 7.83 -11.17 -6.75
C THR A 75 7.28 -10.68 -5.42
N VAL A 76 7.53 -9.42 -5.10
CA VAL A 76 7.13 -8.82 -3.82
C VAL A 76 6.01 -7.83 -4.03
N VAL A 77 4.97 -7.92 -3.20
CA VAL A 77 3.97 -6.87 -3.03
C VAL A 77 4.19 -6.24 -1.67
N LEU A 78 4.47 -4.95 -1.64
CA LEU A 78 4.52 -4.13 -0.42
C LEU A 78 3.23 -3.32 -0.37
N ASP A 79 2.31 -3.70 0.52
CA ASP A 79 1.07 -2.97 0.70
C ASP A 79 1.11 -2.02 1.91
N GLY A 80 0.36 -0.93 1.80
CA GLY A 80 0.23 0.03 2.89
C GLY A 80 -0.34 1.37 2.44
N ILE A 81 -0.42 2.32 3.38
CA ILE A 81 -0.77 3.71 3.09
C ILE A 81 0.53 4.44 2.73
N LEU A 82 0.97 4.26 1.49
CA LEU A 82 2.25 4.70 0.95
C LEU A 82 2.04 5.74 -0.16
N GLY A 83 1.29 6.80 0.16
CA GLY A 83 1.00 7.88 -0.76
C GLY A 83 2.21 8.77 -1.10
N PRO A 84 2.03 9.79 -1.98
CA PRO A 84 3.13 10.65 -2.45
C PRO A 84 3.92 11.33 -1.32
N TRP A 85 3.26 11.64 -0.21
CA TRP A 85 3.89 12.24 0.96
C TRP A 85 4.93 11.33 1.64
N HIS A 86 5.00 10.06 1.23
CA HIS A 86 5.99 9.07 1.67
C HIS A 86 7.03 8.73 0.61
N PHE A 87 7.06 9.42 -0.54
CA PHE A 87 8.02 9.11 -1.60
C PHE A 87 9.48 9.34 -1.18
N GLY A 88 9.76 10.32 -0.31
CA GLY A 88 11.11 10.52 0.22
C GLY A 88 11.68 9.22 0.83
N PRO A 89 11.12 8.72 1.93
CA PRO A 89 11.61 7.50 2.58
C PRO A 89 11.51 6.24 1.69
N LEU A 90 10.55 6.17 0.76
CA LEU A 90 10.48 5.08 -0.21
C LEU A 90 11.68 5.11 -1.16
N ARG A 91 11.98 6.27 -1.77
CA ARG A 91 13.07 6.42 -2.75
C ARG A 91 14.43 6.12 -2.15
N GLU A 92 14.70 6.59 -0.92
CA GLU A 92 15.96 6.31 -0.23
C GLU A 92 16.30 4.81 -0.22
N GLU A 93 15.30 3.93 -0.07
CA GLU A 93 15.52 2.48 -0.06
C GLU A 93 15.42 1.87 -1.47
N LEU A 94 14.58 2.44 -2.35
CA LEU A 94 14.40 1.95 -3.72
C LEU A 94 15.64 2.16 -4.59
N GLU A 95 16.53 3.09 -4.26
CA GLU A 95 17.83 3.26 -4.92
C GLU A 95 18.67 1.97 -4.89
N GLN A 96 18.45 1.11 -3.89
CA GLN A 96 19.14 -0.18 -3.74
C GLN A 96 18.41 -1.32 -4.49
N CYS A 97 17.27 -1.04 -5.14
CA CYS A 97 16.49 -2.06 -5.83
C CYS A 97 17.00 -2.25 -7.25
N THR A 98 17.55 -3.45 -7.52
CA THR A 98 17.97 -3.85 -8.87
C THR A 98 16.86 -4.52 -9.67
N ALA A 99 15.78 -4.90 -9.01
CA ALA A 99 14.59 -5.48 -9.62
C ALA A 99 13.65 -4.37 -10.13
N PRO A 100 12.80 -4.65 -11.15
CA PRO A 100 11.78 -3.70 -11.58
C PRO A 100 10.85 -3.30 -10.45
N VAL A 101 10.65 -1.98 -10.26
CA VAL A 101 9.72 -1.41 -9.29
C VAL A 101 8.46 -0.95 -9.99
N ARG A 102 7.31 -1.22 -9.38
CA ARG A 102 5.98 -0.83 -9.84
C ARG A 102 5.23 -0.12 -8.71
N TYR A 103 4.33 0.78 -9.08
CA TYR A 103 3.50 1.52 -8.13
C TYR A 103 2.04 1.52 -8.61
N ALA A 104 1.11 1.20 -7.74
CA ALA A 104 -0.32 1.22 -8.03
C ALA A 104 -1.11 1.75 -6.84
N VAL A 105 -2.12 2.55 -7.12
CA VAL A 105 -3.03 3.12 -6.11
C VAL A 105 -4.41 2.50 -6.31
N LEU A 106 -4.90 1.77 -5.31
CA LEU A 106 -6.30 1.37 -5.27
C LEU A 106 -7.11 2.49 -4.62
N ARG A 107 -8.06 3.05 -5.35
CA ARG A 107 -8.89 4.14 -4.85
C ARG A 107 -10.35 3.93 -5.23
N PRO A 108 -11.07 3.08 -4.48
CA PRO A 108 -12.52 3.04 -4.61
C PRO A 108 -13.13 4.33 -4.06
N ASP A 109 -14.43 4.56 -4.30
CA ASP A 109 -15.14 5.68 -3.68
C ASP A 109 -15.12 5.61 -2.14
N GLY A 110 -15.34 6.78 -1.50
CA GLY A 110 -15.23 6.91 -0.05
C GLY A 110 -16.23 6.06 0.73
N ASP A 111 -17.42 5.86 0.21
CA ASP A 111 -18.46 5.05 0.86
C ASP A 111 -18.13 3.57 0.77
N THR A 112 -17.61 3.12 -0.37
CA THR A 112 -17.05 1.76 -0.53
C THR A 112 -15.89 1.51 0.42
N CYS A 113 -14.96 2.45 0.55
CA CYS A 113 -13.86 2.36 1.53
C CYS A 113 -14.38 2.18 2.96
N LEU A 114 -15.32 3.03 3.37
CA LEU A 114 -15.91 2.98 4.72
C LEU A 114 -16.63 1.66 4.98
N ALA A 115 -17.46 1.22 4.03
CA ALA A 115 -18.20 -0.04 4.14
C ALA A 115 -17.24 -1.24 4.29
N ARG A 116 -16.21 -1.31 3.44
CA ARG A 116 -15.21 -2.39 3.48
C ARG A 116 -14.36 -2.37 4.77
N ALA A 117 -13.96 -1.18 5.25
CA ALA A 117 -13.19 -1.05 6.48
C ALA A 117 -14.01 -1.54 7.71
N ARG A 118 -15.29 -1.19 7.79
CA ARG A 118 -16.20 -1.66 8.85
C ARG A 118 -16.50 -3.16 8.75
N GLY A 119 -16.71 -3.67 7.56
CA GLY A 119 -16.97 -5.10 7.30
C GLY A 119 -15.83 -6.00 7.78
N ARG A 120 -14.58 -5.58 7.61
CA ARG A 120 -13.39 -6.35 8.00
C ARG A 120 -13.39 -6.76 9.50
N VAL A 121 -13.81 -5.87 10.38
CA VAL A 121 -13.84 -6.14 11.83
C VAL A 121 -14.92 -7.14 12.18
N LEU A 122 -16.04 -7.16 11.46
CA LEU A 122 -17.11 -8.11 11.67
C LEU A 122 -16.72 -9.52 11.21
N GLU A 123 -15.89 -9.63 10.18
CA GLU A 123 -15.50 -10.92 9.59
C GLU A 123 -14.30 -11.56 10.29
N SER A 124 -13.45 -10.79 10.96
CA SER A 124 -12.22 -11.31 11.56
C SER A 124 -11.88 -10.63 12.88
N PRO A 125 -12.01 -11.32 14.02
CA PRO A 125 -11.63 -10.79 15.33
C PRO A 125 -10.17 -10.37 15.47
N GLN A 126 -9.27 -10.86 14.59
CA GLN A 126 -7.86 -10.47 14.55
C GLN A 126 -7.66 -8.99 14.11
N HIS A 127 -8.68 -8.38 13.52
CA HIS A 127 -8.66 -6.99 13.07
C HIS A 127 -9.34 -6.03 14.07
N ARG A 128 -9.40 -6.38 15.36
CA ARG A 128 -10.05 -5.52 16.39
C ARG A 128 -9.48 -4.11 16.49
N ASP A 129 -8.20 -3.96 16.18
CA ASP A 129 -7.51 -2.68 16.18
C ASP A 129 -7.55 -1.98 14.80
N ALA A 130 -8.30 -2.55 13.84
CA ALA A 130 -8.46 -1.94 12.54
C ALA A 130 -9.25 -0.63 12.65
N LEU A 131 -8.83 0.37 11.88
CA LEU A 131 -9.51 1.66 11.83
C LEU A 131 -10.92 1.49 11.25
N THR A 132 -11.94 1.81 12.05
CA THR A 132 -13.38 1.71 11.70
C THR A 132 -14.11 3.03 11.80
N ASP A 133 -13.48 4.02 12.42
CA ASP A 133 -14.06 5.34 12.62
C ASP A 133 -14.16 6.10 11.29
N GLU A 134 -15.34 6.62 11.00
CA GLU A 134 -15.64 7.28 9.72
C GLU A 134 -14.77 8.51 9.48
N GLY A 135 -14.61 9.36 10.47
CA GLY A 135 -13.83 10.60 10.34
C GLY A 135 -12.39 10.35 9.84
N PRO A 136 -11.59 9.56 10.55
CA PRO A 136 -10.24 9.21 10.11
C PRO A 136 -10.18 8.49 8.75
N ILE A 137 -11.13 7.60 8.45
CA ILE A 137 -11.17 6.91 7.14
C ILE A 137 -11.41 7.91 6.02
N ARG A 138 -12.41 8.80 6.16
CA ARG A 138 -12.71 9.82 5.17
C ARG A 138 -11.55 10.82 5.02
N HIS A 139 -10.96 11.25 6.12
CA HIS A 139 -9.79 12.14 6.08
C HIS A 139 -8.61 11.51 5.29
N MET A 140 -8.31 10.23 5.54
CA MET A 140 -7.27 9.54 4.78
C MET A 140 -7.67 9.30 3.32
N TRP A 141 -8.95 9.06 3.03
CA TRP A 141 -9.43 8.95 1.66
C TRP A 141 -9.26 10.27 0.89
N GLU A 142 -9.55 11.39 1.53
CA GLU A 142 -9.37 12.72 0.94
C GLU A 142 -7.90 13.00 0.53
N GLN A 143 -6.94 12.47 1.26
CA GLN A 143 -5.52 12.58 0.88
C GLN A 143 -5.20 11.84 -0.43
N PHE A 144 -6.01 10.86 -0.82
CA PHE A 144 -5.89 10.15 -2.08
C PHE A 144 -6.81 10.71 -3.18
N HIS A 145 -7.65 11.71 -2.91
CA HIS A 145 -8.66 12.19 -3.85
C HIS A 145 -8.06 12.86 -5.09
N ASP A 146 -7.03 13.65 -4.91
CA ASP A 146 -6.30 14.31 -6.00
C ASP A 146 -4.80 14.03 -5.81
N LEU A 147 -4.26 13.22 -6.67
CA LEU A 147 -2.86 12.80 -6.63
C LEU A 147 -2.02 13.46 -7.72
N GLY A 148 -2.59 14.43 -8.45
CA GLY A 148 -1.88 15.19 -9.48
C GLY A 148 -1.22 14.28 -10.53
N PRO A 149 0.09 14.39 -10.77
CA PRO A 149 0.77 13.61 -11.80
C PRO A 149 0.71 12.09 -11.61
N ILE A 150 0.37 11.60 -10.42
CA ILE A 150 0.28 10.15 -10.17
C ILE A 150 -1.13 9.58 -10.32
N GLU A 151 -2.11 10.39 -10.78
CA GLU A 151 -3.45 9.91 -11.13
C GLU A 151 -3.42 8.77 -12.16
N GLU A 152 -2.44 8.75 -13.04
CA GLU A 152 -2.26 7.67 -14.00
C GLU A 152 -2.03 6.28 -13.38
N PHE A 153 -1.59 6.21 -12.11
CA PHE A 153 -1.37 4.95 -11.38
C PHE A 153 -2.61 4.50 -10.60
N VAL A 154 -3.67 5.30 -10.61
CA VAL A 154 -4.91 5.00 -9.88
C VAL A 154 -5.73 3.93 -10.60
N ILE A 155 -6.26 3.04 -9.80
CA ILE A 155 -7.21 2.00 -10.19
C ILE A 155 -8.45 2.19 -9.30
N ASP A 156 -9.54 2.65 -9.89
CA ASP A 156 -10.84 2.63 -9.23
C ASP A 156 -11.37 1.19 -9.20
N ASN A 157 -11.52 0.68 -8.01
CA ASN A 157 -12.03 -0.67 -7.78
C ASN A 157 -13.33 -0.69 -6.96
N SER A 158 -14.13 0.39 -7.07
CA SER A 158 -15.42 0.52 -6.37
C SER A 158 -16.38 -0.61 -6.74
N ALA A 159 -16.50 -0.87 -8.05
CA ALA A 159 -17.50 -1.77 -8.63
C ALA A 159 -16.96 -3.14 -9.05
N ILE A 160 -15.70 -3.45 -8.74
CA ILE A 160 -15.06 -4.72 -9.13
C ILE A 160 -14.58 -5.49 -7.90
N ASP A 161 -14.64 -6.81 -7.98
CA ASP A 161 -14.21 -7.69 -6.91
C ASP A 161 -12.67 -7.76 -6.78
N PRO A 162 -12.15 -8.35 -5.70
CA PRO A 162 -10.70 -8.41 -5.47
C PRO A 162 -9.93 -9.17 -6.56
N LEU A 163 -10.51 -10.25 -7.12
CA LEU A 163 -9.86 -11.03 -8.17
C LEU A 163 -9.76 -10.23 -9.47
N ALA A 164 -10.86 -9.60 -9.89
CA ALA A 164 -10.88 -8.73 -11.06
C ALA A 164 -9.94 -7.52 -10.87
N THR A 165 -9.85 -6.96 -9.66
CA THR A 165 -8.90 -5.90 -9.32
C THR A 165 -7.45 -6.39 -9.49
N ALA A 166 -7.12 -7.57 -8.97
CA ALA A 166 -5.78 -8.15 -9.08
C ALA A 166 -5.40 -8.42 -10.55
N MET A 167 -6.33 -8.93 -11.34
CA MET A 167 -6.12 -9.12 -12.79
C MET A 167 -5.84 -7.79 -13.51
N LEU A 168 -6.56 -6.71 -13.15
CA LEU A 168 -6.32 -5.38 -13.72
C LEU A 168 -4.95 -4.81 -13.32
N VAL A 169 -4.57 -4.94 -12.05
CA VAL A 169 -3.23 -4.55 -11.57
C VAL A 169 -2.16 -5.27 -12.40
N ARG A 170 -2.28 -6.59 -12.57
CA ARG A 170 -1.30 -7.38 -13.34
C ARG A 170 -1.26 -7.01 -14.81
N LYS A 171 -2.42 -6.81 -15.43
CA LYS A 171 -2.49 -6.34 -16.81
C LYS A 171 -1.71 -5.04 -16.99
N ARG A 172 -1.92 -4.06 -16.13
CA ARG A 172 -1.22 -2.77 -16.18
C ARG A 172 0.28 -2.91 -15.87
N MET A 173 0.65 -3.79 -14.93
CA MET A 173 2.06 -4.11 -14.67
C MET A 173 2.76 -4.66 -15.90
N THR A 174 2.12 -5.59 -16.62
CA THR A 174 2.67 -6.23 -17.83
C THR A 174 2.75 -5.25 -19.00
N ALA A 175 1.78 -4.34 -19.12
CA ALA A 175 1.78 -3.27 -20.12
C ALA A 175 2.87 -2.21 -19.87
N GLY A 176 3.44 -2.16 -18.65
CA GLY A 176 4.44 -1.16 -18.27
C GLY A 176 3.84 0.14 -17.73
N ASP A 177 2.52 0.20 -17.56
CA ASP A 177 1.78 1.42 -17.15
C ASP A 177 1.96 1.79 -15.68
N LEU A 178 2.59 0.94 -14.87
CA LEU A 178 2.74 1.12 -13.43
C LEU A 178 4.22 1.29 -13.01
N GLY A 179 5.00 2.06 -13.74
CA GLY A 179 6.36 2.44 -13.30
C GLY A 179 6.32 3.21 -11.97
N PHE A 180 7.40 3.14 -11.16
CA PHE A 180 7.46 4.02 -9.98
C PHE A 180 7.58 5.48 -10.44
N PRO A 181 6.76 6.41 -9.91
CA PRO A 181 6.69 7.79 -10.39
C PRO A 181 8.05 8.52 -10.30
N ALA A 182 8.49 9.09 -11.41
CA ALA A 182 9.68 9.94 -11.48
C ALA A 182 9.28 11.39 -11.16
N LEU A 183 8.84 11.67 -9.94
CA LEU A 183 8.55 13.03 -9.52
C LEU A 183 9.79 13.66 -8.89
N ASP A 184 10.25 14.76 -9.46
CA ASP A 184 11.15 15.68 -8.78
C ASP A 184 10.33 16.44 -7.73
N LEU A 185 10.44 16.05 -6.46
CA LEU A 185 9.83 16.74 -5.32
C LEU A 185 10.84 17.64 -4.62
#